data_2891da833e70a12711bf3c94e07f2777
#
_entry.id   2891da833e70a12711bf3c94e07f2777
#
_cell.length_a   1.000
_cell.length_b   1.000
_cell.length_c   1.000
_cell.angle_alpha   90.00
_cell.angle_beta   90.00
_cell.angle_gamma   90.00
#
_symmetry.space_group_name_H-M   'P 1'
#
loop_
_entity.id
_entity.type
_entity.pdbx_description
1 polymer ?
#
loop_
_entity_poly.entity_id
_entity_poly.type
_entity_poly.pdbx_seq_one_letter_code
_entity_poly.pdbx_strand_id
1 'polypeptide(L)'
;MRMPGKTIVFFLASALFFPVLAPAQNFTFKEIEARVLEYRKWLDQVGSSGSRYWIRLDSSKRPHKLYVGEGFMQAAPDEKENFVEIFSRFLAGHPERNMLIDIYDATNGKPIGEYGFGGFKLF
;
A
#
# COMPACT_ATOMS: atom_id res chain seq x y z
N MET A 1 27.21 -6.99 14.85
CA MET A 1 26.80 -6.86 14.28
C MET A 1 26.37 -6.98 13.50
N ARG A 2 26.44 -6.98 13.71
CA ARG A 2 26.02 -6.84 12.94
C ARG A 2 25.31 -7.11 12.27
N MET A 3 25.14 -7.14 12.63
CA MET A 3 24.38 -7.07 12.02
C MET A 3 23.93 -7.26 11.29
N PRO A 4 24.02 -7.47 11.62
CA PRO A 4 23.41 -7.37 10.95
C PRO A 4 22.78 -7.31 10.29
N GLY A 5 22.90 -7.38 10.59
CA GLY A 5 22.25 -7.07 10.04
C GLY A 5 21.63 -7.20 9.41
N LYS A 6 21.75 -7.43 9.77
CA LYS A 6 21.11 -7.36 9.31
C LYS A 6 20.22 -7.31 8.95
N THR A 7 20.35 -7.51 9.60
CA THR A 7 19.50 -7.14 9.32
C THR A 7 18.68 -6.74 8.96
N ILE A 8 19.10 -6.61 9.47
CA ILE A 8 18.27 -5.98 9.28
C ILE A 8 17.65 -5.56 8.51
N VAL A 9 17.82 -5.60 8.65
CA VAL A 9 17.23 -4.94 8.01
C VAL A 9 16.43 -4.89 7.33
N PHE A 10 16.44 -5.09 7.70
CA PHE A 10 15.72 -4.73 7.10
C PHE A 10 14.89 -4.55 6.75
N PHE A 11 14.76 -4.52 7.09
CA PHE A 11 13.97 -4.03 6.87
C PHE A 11 13.58 -3.43 6.73
N LEU A 12 13.82 -3.45 7.34
CA LEU A 12 13.40 -2.58 7.25
C LEU A 12 13.35 -1.94 6.57
N ALA A 13 13.93 -2.37 7.16
CA ALA A 13 14.43 -1.56 6.09
C ALA A 13 13.41 -1.09 5.09
N SER A 14 12.56 -1.92 4.74
CA SER A 14 11.54 -1.53 3.77
C SER A 14 10.75 -0.32 4.25
N ALA A 15 10.55 -0.19 5.55
CA ALA A 15 9.84 0.96 6.09
C ALA A 15 10.57 2.27 5.81
N LEU A 16 11.89 2.23 5.72
CA LEU A 16 12.69 3.41 5.43
C LEU A 16 12.50 3.92 4.01
N PHE A 17 11.95 3.10 3.14
CA PHE A 17 11.81 3.43 1.72
C PHE A 17 10.37 3.58 1.29
N PHE A 18 9.45 3.77 2.23
CA PHE A 18 8.09 4.13 1.89
C PHE A 18 8.09 5.46 1.14
N PRO A 19 7.29 5.57 0.07
CA PRO A 19 7.07 6.88 -0.55
C PRO A 19 6.51 7.85 0.46
N VAL A 20 7.00 9.08 0.43
CA VAL A 20 6.52 10.11 1.34
C VAL A 20 5.13 10.56 0.88
N LEU A 21 4.19 10.56 1.82
CA LEU A 21 2.87 11.12 1.56
C LEU A 21 2.95 12.62 1.81
N ALA A 22 3.11 13.37 0.72
CA ALA A 22 3.32 14.80 0.79
C ALA A 22 2.13 15.53 1.39
N PRO A 23 2.35 16.63 2.11
CA PRO A 23 1.25 17.48 2.53
C PRO A 23 0.55 18.10 1.32
N ALA A 24 -0.66 18.63 1.53
CA ALA A 24 -1.43 19.25 0.47
C ALA A 24 -0.63 20.38 -0.18
N GLN A 25 -0.54 20.35 -1.51
CA GLN A 25 0.17 21.35 -2.29
C GLN A 25 -0.26 21.23 -3.76
N ASN A 26 0.08 22.22 -4.53
CA ASN A 26 -0.21 22.20 -5.97
C ASN A 26 0.90 21.43 -6.68
N PHE A 27 0.54 20.32 -7.31
CA PHE A 27 1.46 19.53 -8.11
C PHE A 27 1.35 19.89 -9.58
N THR A 28 2.47 19.96 -10.27
CA THR A 28 2.47 20.00 -11.72
C THR A 28 2.10 18.61 -12.25
N PHE A 29 1.69 18.55 -13.51
CA PHE A 29 1.36 17.29 -14.14
C PHE A 29 2.52 16.30 -14.09
N LYS A 30 3.75 16.77 -14.33
CA LYS A 30 4.94 15.92 -14.27
C LYS A 30 5.21 15.41 -12.86
N GLU A 31 4.97 16.23 -11.85
CA GLU A 31 5.14 15.83 -10.46
C GLU A 31 4.14 14.76 -10.08
N ILE A 32 2.90 14.89 -10.54
CA ILE A 32 1.87 13.88 -10.30
C ILE A 32 2.29 12.54 -10.91
N GLU A 33 2.71 12.58 -12.18
CA GLU A 33 3.17 11.35 -12.85
C GLU A 33 4.34 10.70 -12.12
N ALA A 34 5.30 11.50 -11.69
CA ALA A 34 6.49 10.98 -11.01
C ALA A 34 6.11 10.32 -9.68
N ARG A 35 5.19 10.93 -8.93
CA ARG A 35 4.74 10.37 -7.65
C ARG A 35 3.98 9.07 -7.86
N VAL A 36 3.08 9.04 -8.81
CA VAL A 36 2.29 7.84 -9.09
C VAL A 36 3.20 6.70 -9.55
N LEU A 37 4.21 7.00 -10.36
CA LEU A 37 5.18 6.01 -10.79
C LEU A 37 5.99 5.47 -9.62
N GLU A 38 6.35 6.34 -8.68
CA GLU A 38 7.05 5.95 -7.46
C GLU A 38 6.20 4.98 -6.62
N TYR A 39 4.93 5.28 -6.47
CA TYR A 39 3.99 4.39 -5.77
C TYR A 39 3.92 3.03 -6.45
N ARG A 40 3.83 3.02 -7.76
CA ARG A 40 3.75 1.77 -8.52
C ARG A 40 5.00 0.91 -8.32
N LYS A 41 6.18 1.52 -8.40
CA LYS A 41 7.42 0.79 -8.20
C LYS A 41 7.48 0.15 -6.83
N TRP A 42 7.09 0.90 -5.81
CA TRP A 42 7.08 0.37 -4.45
C TRP A 42 6.04 -0.75 -4.30
N LEU A 43 4.84 -0.55 -4.83
CA LEU A 43 3.79 -1.57 -4.77
C LEU A 43 4.21 -2.87 -5.46
N ASP A 44 4.93 -2.77 -6.57
CA ASP A 44 5.45 -3.96 -7.24
C ASP A 44 6.44 -4.71 -6.35
N GLN A 45 7.26 -3.98 -5.59
CA GLN A 45 8.23 -4.60 -4.69
C GLN A 45 7.56 -5.33 -3.53
N VAL A 46 6.41 -4.85 -3.09
CA VAL A 46 5.69 -5.47 -1.97
C VAL A 46 4.55 -6.39 -2.43
N GLY A 47 4.52 -6.71 -3.71
CA GLY A 47 3.51 -7.59 -4.29
C GLY A 47 3.84 -9.06 -4.12
N SER A 48 3.21 -9.89 -4.96
CA SER A 48 3.29 -11.35 -4.83
C SER A 48 4.69 -11.92 -5.04
N SER A 49 5.54 -11.25 -5.81
CA SER A 49 6.91 -11.69 -6.04
C SER A 49 7.91 -11.11 -5.03
N GLY A 50 7.45 -10.29 -4.10
CA GLY A 50 8.28 -9.65 -3.08
C GLY A 50 7.79 -9.97 -1.69
N SER A 51 7.52 -8.94 -0.89
CA SER A 51 7.13 -9.12 0.50
C SER A 51 5.68 -9.58 0.70
N ARG A 52 4.93 -9.75 -0.37
CA ARG A 52 3.59 -10.33 -0.36
C ARG A 52 2.59 -9.56 0.52
N TYR A 53 2.65 -8.23 0.46
CA TYR A 53 1.63 -7.41 1.08
C TYR A 53 0.30 -7.56 0.35
N TRP A 54 0.35 -7.64 -0.99
CA TRP A 54 -0.87 -7.87 -1.77
C TRP A 54 -0.61 -8.92 -2.84
N ILE A 55 -1.67 -9.63 -3.21
CA ILE A 55 -1.61 -10.73 -4.17
C ILE A 55 -2.36 -10.38 -5.44
N ARG A 56 -3.51 -9.73 -5.30
CA ARG A 56 -4.38 -9.49 -6.44
C ARG A 56 -5.23 -8.26 -6.21
N LEU A 57 -5.52 -7.56 -7.29
CA LEU A 57 -6.42 -6.40 -7.28
C LEU A 57 -7.54 -6.66 -8.28
N ASP A 58 -8.78 -6.48 -7.85
CA ASP A 58 -9.94 -6.55 -8.73
C ASP A 58 -10.54 -5.15 -8.82
N SER A 59 -10.37 -4.52 -9.98
CA SER A 59 -10.86 -3.17 -10.23
C SER A 59 -12.08 -3.15 -11.15
N SER A 60 -12.74 -4.30 -11.31
CA SER A 60 -13.90 -4.40 -12.20
C SER A 60 -15.09 -3.60 -11.69
N LYS A 61 -15.17 -3.37 -10.41
CA LYS A 61 -16.24 -2.59 -9.77
C LYS A 61 -15.65 -1.64 -8.73
N ARG A 62 -16.46 -0.72 -8.25
CA ARG A 62 -16.11 0.17 -7.14
C ARG A 62 -16.92 -0.22 -5.92
N PRO A 63 -16.34 -0.29 -4.73
CA PRO A 63 -14.91 -0.05 -4.44
C PRO A 63 -14.01 -1.12 -5.07
N HIS A 64 -12.73 -0.77 -5.26
CA HIS A 64 -11.74 -1.77 -5.68
C HIS A 64 -11.63 -2.85 -4.62
N LYS A 65 -11.35 -4.09 -5.05
CA LYS A 65 -11.14 -5.21 -4.11
C LYS A 65 -9.66 -5.56 -4.10
N LEU A 66 -9.05 -5.37 -2.94
CA LEU A 66 -7.63 -5.65 -2.77
C LEU A 66 -7.47 -6.92 -1.92
N TYR A 67 -6.86 -7.94 -2.51
CA TYR A 67 -6.61 -9.21 -1.84
C TYR A 67 -5.19 -9.19 -1.30
N VAL A 68 -5.06 -9.20 0.02
CA VAL A 68 -3.78 -9.05 0.70
C VAL A 68 -3.19 -10.39 1.07
N GLY A 69 -1.86 -10.42 1.17
CA GLY A 69 -1.12 -11.62 1.50
C GLY A 69 -0.58 -11.60 2.91
N GLU A 70 0.28 -12.58 3.18
CA GLU A 70 0.85 -12.76 4.51
C GLU A 70 1.70 -11.60 4.99
N GLY A 71 2.36 -10.90 4.07
CA GLY A 71 3.15 -9.73 4.43
C GLY A 71 2.30 -8.66 5.08
N PHE A 72 1.12 -8.41 4.52
CA PHE A 72 0.16 -7.48 5.11
C PHE A 72 -0.33 -7.98 6.47
N MET A 73 -0.70 -9.26 6.54
CA MET A 73 -1.26 -9.82 7.77
C MET A 73 -0.28 -9.74 8.94
N GLN A 74 1.01 -9.81 8.66
CA GLN A 74 2.06 -9.75 9.69
C GLN A 74 2.57 -8.35 9.97
N ALA A 75 2.18 -7.36 9.18
CA ALA A 75 2.66 -6.00 9.33
C ALA A 75 2.07 -5.34 10.56
N ALA A 76 2.78 -4.33 11.08
CA ALA A 76 2.27 -3.51 12.17
C ALA A 76 1.07 -2.68 11.70
N PRO A 77 0.17 -2.27 12.61
CA PRO A 77 -1.03 -1.51 12.21
C PRO A 77 -0.74 -0.26 11.40
N ASP A 78 0.29 0.50 11.76
CA ASP A 78 0.65 1.71 11.02
C ASP A 78 1.21 1.40 9.64
N GLU A 79 1.92 0.29 9.51
CA GLU A 79 2.41 -0.16 8.20
C GLU A 79 1.27 -0.60 7.30
N LYS A 80 0.28 -1.29 7.86
CA LYS A 80 -0.92 -1.68 7.12
C LYS A 80 -1.64 -0.44 6.58
N GLU A 81 -1.81 0.54 7.43
CA GLU A 81 -2.49 1.78 7.06
C GLU A 81 -1.74 2.52 5.95
N ASN A 82 -0.42 2.69 6.12
CA ASN A 82 0.40 3.34 5.11
C ASN A 82 0.34 2.63 3.76
N PHE A 83 0.40 1.31 3.80
CA PHE A 83 0.34 0.52 2.57
C PHE A 83 -0.99 0.76 1.84
N VAL A 84 -2.10 0.71 2.56
CA VAL A 84 -3.42 0.88 1.95
C VAL A 84 -3.61 2.31 1.45
N GLU A 85 -3.11 3.31 2.18
CA GLU A 85 -3.18 4.70 1.73
C GLU A 85 -2.42 4.91 0.44
N ILE A 86 -1.21 4.37 0.35
CA ILE A 86 -0.41 4.48 -0.88
C ILE A 86 -1.12 3.80 -2.03
N PHE A 87 -1.68 2.60 -1.79
CA PHE A 87 -2.42 1.88 -2.82
C PHE A 87 -3.62 2.70 -3.29
N SER A 88 -4.35 3.31 -2.37
CA SER A 88 -5.51 4.14 -2.68
C SER A 88 -5.12 5.33 -3.55
N ARG A 89 -4.02 5.99 -3.24
CA ARG A 89 -3.54 7.14 -4.02
C ARG A 89 -3.02 6.70 -5.38
N PHE A 90 -2.37 5.56 -5.44
CA PHE A 90 -1.96 4.99 -6.71
C PHE A 90 -3.17 4.74 -7.62
N LEU A 91 -4.23 4.15 -7.08
CA LEU A 91 -5.43 3.87 -7.84
C LEU A 91 -6.13 5.17 -8.28
N ALA A 92 -6.06 6.19 -7.47
CA ALA A 92 -6.60 7.50 -7.81
C ALA A 92 -5.75 8.24 -8.85
N GLY A 93 -4.51 7.79 -9.06
CA GLY A 93 -3.59 8.43 -9.99
C GLY A 93 -3.16 9.82 -9.54
N HIS A 94 -3.14 10.08 -8.23
CA HIS A 94 -2.83 11.40 -7.71
C HIS A 94 -2.38 11.31 -6.24
N PRO A 95 -1.31 12.01 -5.85
CA PRO A 95 -0.76 11.90 -4.48
C PRO A 95 -1.64 12.49 -3.38
N GLU A 96 -2.71 13.22 -3.74
CA GLU A 96 -3.60 13.81 -2.74
C GLU A 96 -5.04 13.33 -2.86
N ARG A 97 -5.28 12.34 -3.71
CA ARG A 97 -6.63 11.80 -3.89
C ARG A 97 -6.65 10.32 -3.54
N ASN A 98 -7.82 9.86 -3.17
CA ASN A 98 -8.01 8.50 -2.69
C ASN A 98 -9.12 7.81 -3.46
N MET A 99 -8.99 6.47 -3.58
CA MET A 99 -10.04 5.61 -4.09
C MET A 99 -10.49 4.70 -2.97
N LEU A 100 -11.76 4.32 -2.99
CA LEU A 100 -12.30 3.39 -2.00
C LEU A 100 -11.79 1.99 -2.28
N ILE A 101 -11.38 1.29 -1.22
CA ILE A 101 -10.84 -0.06 -1.32
C ILE A 101 -11.51 -0.94 -0.27
N ASP A 102 -12.00 -2.10 -0.70
CA ASP A 102 -12.39 -3.18 0.21
C ASP A 102 -11.23 -4.17 0.29
N ILE A 103 -10.87 -4.58 1.49
CA ILE A 103 -9.69 -5.39 1.73
C ILE A 103 -10.11 -6.81 2.11
N TYR A 104 -9.54 -7.78 1.40
CA TYR A 104 -9.84 -9.19 1.58
C TYR A 104 -8.56 -9.97 1.87
N ASP A 105 -8.68 -11.00 2.68
CA ASP A 105 -7.59 -11.96 2.87
C ASP A 105 -7.53 -12.86 1.64
N ALA A 106 -6.39 -12.87 0.93
CA ALA A 106 -6.26 -13.67 -0.29
C ALA A 106 -6.33 -15.17 0.00
N THR A 107 -6.03 -15.60 1.22
CA THR A 107 -6.00 -17.02 1.57
C THR A 107 -7.41 -17.63 1.61
N ASN A 108 -8.39 -16.90 2.13
CA ASN A 108 -9.74 -17.44 2.32
C ASN A 108 -10.83 -16.58 1.67
N GLY A 109 -10.48 -15.43 1.09
CA GLY A 109 -11.44 -14.56 0.44
C GLY A 109 -12.35 -13.78 1.39
N LYS A 110 -12.04 -13.78 2.67
CA LYS A 110 -12.89 -13.08 3.65
C LYS A 110 -12.57 -11.57 3.68
N PRO A 111 -13.60 -10.73 3.80
CA PRO A 111 -13.37 -9.30 3.98
C PRO A 111 -12.77 -9.05 5.37
N ILE A 112 -11.69 -8.27 5.42
CA ILE A 112 -10.98 -8.00 6.67
C ILE A 112 -10.84 -6.51 6.96
N GLY A 113 -11.21 -5.64 6.04
CA GLY A 113 -11.09 -4.21 6.27
C GLY A 113 -11.54 -3.42 5.09
N GLU A 114 -11.37 -2.11 5.21
CA GLU A 114 -11.71 -1.18 4.13
C GLU A 114 -10.94 0.11 4.27
N TYR A 115 -10.80 0.82 3.16
CA TYR A 115 -10.35 2.20 3.14
C TYR A 115 -11.46 3.02 2.51
N GLY A 116 -12.10 3.85 3.30
CA GLY A 116 -13.28 4.59 2.86
C GLY A 116 -13.25 6.02 3.36
N PHE A 117 -14.43 6.64 3.43
CA PHE A 117 -14.54 8.03 3.86
C PHE A 117 -14.10 8.24 5.30
N GLY A 118 -14.18 7.22 6.13
CA GLY A 118 -13.69 7.27 7.50
C GLY A 118 -12.23 6.90 7.66
N GLY A 119 -11.51 6.68 6.56
CA GLY A 119 -10.12 6.27 6.59
C GLY A 119 -9.96 4.76 6.60
N PHE A 120 -8.80 4.31 7.04
CA PHE A 120 -8.46 2.89 7.12
C PHE A 120 -9.14 2.25 8.32
N LYS A 121 -9.72 1.05 8.11
CA LYS A 121 -10.43 0.35 9.17
C LYS A 121 -10.30 -1.15 8.96
N LEU A 122 -9.91 -1.86 10.01
CA LEU A 122 -9.95 -3.32 10.03
C LEU A 122 -11.20 -3.78 10.79
N PHE A 123 -11.80 -4.85 10.31
CA PHE A 123 -13.00 -5.39 10.92
C PHE A 123 -12.69 -6.26 12.13
#